data_d259f5bf872486186d99b75f7ed5faff
#
_entry.id   d259f5bf872486186d99b75f7ed5faff
#
_cell.length_a   1.000
_cell.length_b   1.000
_cell.length_c   1.000
_cell.angle_alpha   90.00
_cell.angle_beta   90.00
_cell.angle_gamma   90.00
#
_symmetry.space_group_name_H-M   'P 1'
#
loop_
_entity.id
_entity.type
_entity.pdbx_description
1 polymer ?
#
loop_
_entity_poly.entity_id
_entity_poly.type
_entity_poly.pdbx_seq_one_letter_code
_entity_poly.pdbx_strand_id
1 'polypeptide(L)'
;MIEVSGKVKWQSRRGMRELDLMLLPFVDIDLPNCDETTLKAYVDLLEASDLELVRWFNGTQEPDTQSRKEIVEFIKKCHAKRMGHEGV
;
A
#
# COMPACT_ATOMS: atom_id res chain seq x y z
N MET A 1 9.05 3.73 -15.68
CA MET A 1 7.75 3.19 -15.28
C MET A 1 7.80 1.68 -15.31
N ILE A 2 7.32 1.02 -14.27
CA ILE A 2 7.29 -0.44 -14.20
C ILE A 2 5.91 -0.95 -14.54
N GLU A 3 5.83 -2.21 -14.94
CA GLU A 3 4.56 -2.83 -15.25
C GLU A 3 4.04 -3.55 -14.02
N VAL A 4 2.81 -3.26 -13.62
CA VAL A 4 2.15 -3.91 -12.48
C VAL A 4 1.18 -4.96 -13.03
N SER A 5 1.40 -6.22 -12.67
CA SER A 5 0.60 -7.32 -13.22
C SER A 5 -0.85 -7.26 -12.76
N GLY A 6 -1.73 -7.90 -13.53
CA GLY A 6 -3.12 -8.01 -13.14
C GLY A 6 -3.30 -8.78 -11.83
N LYS A 7 -2.40 -9.74 -11.57
CA LYS A 7 -2.44 -10.50 -10.33
C LYS A 7 -2.22 -9.60 -9.12
N VAL A 8 -1.24 -8.68 -9.20
CA VAL A 8 -0.96 -7.75 -8.10
C VAL A 8 -2.15 -6.83 -7.89
N LYS A 9 -2.73 -6.32 -8.98
CA LYS A 9 -3.90 -5.45 -8.88
C LYS A 9 -5.07 -6.20 -8.25
N TRP A 10 -5.28 -7.45 -8.64
CA TRP A 10 -6.36 -8.26 -8.08
C TRP A 10 -6.13 -8.53 -6.59
N GLN A 11 -4.90 -8.84 -6.19
CA GLN A 11 -4.56 -9.09 -4.79
C GLN A 11 -4.68 -7.83 -3.93
N SER A 12 -4.65 -6.66 -4.54
CA SER A 12 -4.80 -5.39 -3.82
C SER A 12 -6.25 -5.13 -3.43
N ARG A 13 -7.20 -5.78 -4.08
CA ARG A 13 -8.62 -5.65 -3.75
C ARG A 13 -8.94 -6.61 -2.62
N ARG A 14 -9.06 -6.10 -1.43
CA ARG A 14 -9.26 -6.92 -0.24
C ARG A 14 -10.73 -7.05 0.16
N GLY A 15 -11.60 -6.24 -0.42
CA GLY A 15 -13.02 -6.26 -0.08
C GLY A 15 -13.34 -5.51 1.20
N MET A 16 -12.36 -4.87 1.81
CA MET A 16 -12.54 -4.02 2.99
C MET A 16 -12.36 -2.58 2.57
N ARG A 17 -13.34 -1.75 2.87
CA ARG A 17 -13.35 -0.37 2.42
C ARG A 17 -12.09 0.40 2.80
N GLU A 18 -11.65 0.28 4.05
CA GLU A 18 -10.47 0.99 4.53
C GLU A 18 -9.23 0.62 3.73
N LEU A 19 -9.05 -0.67 3.44
CA LEU A 19 -7.89 -1.14 2.70
C LEU A 19 -7.98 -0.76 1.23
N ASP A 20 -9.16 -0.90 0.64
CA ASP A 20 -9.34 -0.58 -0.77
C ASP A 20 -9.10 0.89 -1.04
N LEU A 21 -9.50 1.77 -0.12
CA LEU A 21 -9.25 3.21 -0.26
C LEU A 21 -7.75 3.54 -0.27
N MET A 22 -6.94 2.74 0.40
CA MET A 22 -5.49 2.94 0.46
C MET A 22 -4.78 2.24 -0.69
N LEU A 23 -5.13 0.98 -0.95
CA LEU A 23 -4.36 0.13 -1.84
C LEU A 23 -4.72 0.28 -3.31
N LEU A 24 -6.00 0.43 -3.65
CA LEU A 24 -6.40 0.48 -5.06
C LEU A 24 -5.85 1.70 -5.79
N PRO A 25 -5.97 2.92 -5.25
CA PRO A 25 -5.35 4.07 -5.91
C PRO A 25 -3.82 3.96 -5.96
N PHE A 26 -3.21 3.38 -4.92
CA PHE A 26 -1.76 3.20 -4.90
C PHE A 26 -1.31 2.29 -6.04
N VAL A 27 -1.95 1.14 -6.19
CA VAL A 27 -1.53 0.17 -7.20
C VAL A 27 -1.81 0.68 -8.62
N ASP A 28 -2.84 1.52 -8.79
CA ASP A 28 -3.19 2.03 -10.12
C ASP A 28 -2.39 3.27 -10.51
N ILE A 29 -2.08 4.13 -9.56
CA ILE A 29 -1.50 5.45 -9.85
C ILE A 29 -0.06 5.55 -9.42
N ASP A 30 0.25 5.20 -8.17
CA ASP A 30 1.57 5.44 -7.60
C ASP A 30 2.58 4.35 -7.93
N LEU A 31 2.18 3.09 -7.77
CA LEU A 31 3.10 1.97 -7.95
C LEU A 31 3.73 1.89 -9.34
N PRO A 32 2.99 2.15 -10.44
CA PRO A 32 3.62 2.12 -11.76
C PRO A 32 4.75 3.14 -11.94
N ASN A 33 4.77 4.18 -11.12
CA ASN A 33 5.82 5.21 -11.17
C ASN A 33 6.94 4.95 -10.17
N CYS A 34 6.91 3.82 -9.49
CA CYS A 34 7.94 3.43 -8.54
C CYS A 34 8.97 2.52 -9.21
N ASP A 35 9.95 2.06 -8.43
CA ASP A 35 10.97 1.15 -8.93
C ASP A 35 10.65 -0.30 -8.55
N GLU A 36 11.49 -1.21 -9.04
CA GLU A 36 11.31 -2.64 -8.78
C GLU A 36 11.41 -2.99 -7.29
N THR A 37 12.24 -2.26 -6.57
CA THR A 37 12.39 -2.49 -5.12
C THR A 37 11.07 -2.21 -4.40
N THR A 38 10.41 -1.12 -4.77
CA THR A 38 9.11 -0.77 -4.20
C THR A 38 8.05 -1.80 -4.58
N LEU A 39 8.07 -2.26 -5.82
CA LEU A 39 7.13 -3.29 -6.28
C LEU A 39 7.29 -4.56 -5.44
N LYS A 40 8.53 -5.01 -5.23
CA LYS A 40 8.78 -6.20 -4.44
C LYS A 40 8.31 -6.04 -2.99
N ALA A 41 8.54 -4.87 -2.41
CA ALA A 41 8.09 -4.59 -1.05
C ALA A 41 6.56 -4.62 -0.97
N TYR A 42 5.89 -4.08 -1.98
CA TYR A 42 4.43 -4.07 -2.02
C TYR A 42 3.86 -5.48 -2.17
N VAL A 43 4.44 -6.29 -3.06
CA VAL A 43 4.01 -7.68 -3.23
C VAL A 43 4.17 -8.46 -1.93
N ASP A 44 5.27 -8.25 -1.23
CA ASP A 44 5.49 -8.88 0.07
C ASP A 44 4.45 -8.43 1.09
N LEU A 45 4.10 -7.14 1.08
CA LEU A 45 3.07 -6.61 1.99
C LEU A 45 1.73 -7.31 1.78
N LEU A 46 1.39 -7.63 0.54
CA LEU A 46 0.11 -8.27 0.21
C LEU A 46 0.00 -9.70 0.76
N GLU A 47 1.10 -10.28 1.24
CA GLU A 47 1.07 -11.59 1.90
C GLU A 47 0.46 -11.52 3.29
N ALA A 48 0.37 -10.33 3.88
CA ALA A 48 -0.22 -10.16 5.20
C ALA A 48 -1.73 -10.31 5.14
N SER A 49 -2.32 -10.67 6.28
CA SER A 49 -3.77 -10.79 6.37
C SER A 49 -4.44 -9.42 6.35
N ASP A 50 -5.73 -9.41 6.03
CA ASP A 50 -6.49 -8.17 6.02
C ASP A 50 -6.48 -7.50 7.40
N LEU A 51 -6.60 -8.28 8.45
CA LEU A 51 -6.60 -7.75 9.82
C LEU A 51 -5.27 -7.10 10.16
N GLU A 52 -4.16 -7.73 9.78
CA GLU A 52 -2.85 -7.15 9.99
C GLU A 52 -2.71 -5.84 9.24
N LEU A 53 -3.12 -5.81 7.97
CA LEU A 53 -3.03 -4.60 7.17
C LEU A 53 -3.85 -3.47 7.77
N VAL A 54 -5.07 -3.75 8.23
CA VAL A 54 -5.91 -2.73 8.86
C VAL A 54 -5.19 -2.15 10.08
N ARG A 55 -4.63 -3.00 10.93
CA ARG A 55 -3.94 -2.54 12.14
C ARG A 55 -2.69 -1.73 11.82
N TRP A 56 -1.96 -2.14 10.78
CA TRP A 56 -0.75 -1.42 10.37
C TRP A 56 -1.08 -0.05 9.79
N PHE A 57 -2.13 0.03 8.97
CA PHE A 57 -2.50 1.30 8.36
C PHE A 57 -3.15 2.27 9.35
N ASN A 58 -3.89 1.77 10.34
CA ASN A 58 -4.49 2.66 11.34
C ASN A 58 -3.58 2.94 12.54
N GLY A 59 -2.39 2.33 12.57
CA GLY A 59 -1.40 2.64 13.59
C GLY A 59 -1.59 1.93 14.91
N THR A 60 -2.50 0.96 15.01
CA THR A 60 -2.72 0.24 16.27
C THR A 60 -1.71 -0.89 16.47
N GLN A 61 -0.97 -1.25 15.43
CA GLN A 61 0.06 -2.28 15.52
C GLN A 61 1.18 -1.95 14.53
N GLU A 62 2.43 -2.21 14.91
CA GLU A 62 3.56 -2.02 14.02
C GLU A 62 3.69 -3.19 13.05
N PRO A 63 4.03 -2.95 11.78
CA PRO A 63 4.34 -4.04 10.86
C PRO A 63 5.47 -4.92 11.38
N ASP A 64 5.45 -6.18 10.97
CA ASP A 64 6.35 -7.19 11.51
C ASP A 64 7.78 -7.15 10.93
N THR A 65 8.01 -6.41 9.86
CA THR A 65 9.35 -6.23 9.29
C THR A 65 9.58 -4.77 8.95
N GLN A 66 10.86 -4.40 8.87
CA GLN A 66 11.22 -3.04 8.50
C GLN A 66 10.75 -2.71 7.08
N SER A 67 10.87 -3.67 6.16
CA SER A 67 10.42 -3.48 4.79
C SER A 67 8.91 -3.18 4.73
N ARG A 68 8.12 -3.91 5.49
CA ARG A 68 6.68 -3.70 5.54
C ARG A 68 6.33 -2.37 6.21
N LYS A 69 7.09 -1.99 7.22
CA LYS A 69 6.90 -0.69 7.87
C LYS A 69 7.13 0.45 6.88
N GLU A 70 8.19 0.36 6.12
CA GLU A 70 8.54 1.40 5.15
C GLU A 70 7.50 1.51 4.04
N ILE A 71 7.03 0.39 3.51
CA ILE A 71 6.05 0.45 2.42
C ILE A 71 4.69 0.94 2.94
N VAL A 72 4.29 0.56 4.15
CA VAL A 72 3.06 1.08 4.75
C VAL A 72 3.14 2.60 4.89
N GLU A 73 4.25 3.12 5.41
CA GLU A 73 4.44 4.57 5.55
C GLU A 73 4.41 5.26 4.20
N PHE A 74 5.05 4.67 3.20
CA PHE A 74 5.06 5.25 1.86
C PHE A 74 3.65 5.31 1.27
N ILE A 75 2.87 4.24 1.41
CA ILE A 75 1.50 4.22 0.90
C ILE A 75 0.65 5.28 1.61
N LYS A 76 0.83 5.43 2.92
CA LYS A 76 0.11 6.44 3.69
C LYS A 76 0.44 7.85 3.20
N LYS A 77 1.71 8.10 2.88
CA LYS A 77 2.12 9.39 2.35
C LYS A 77 1.49 9.66 0.98
N CYS A 78 1.48 8.67 0.11
CA CYS A 78 0.85 8.80 -1.19
C CYS A 78 -0.64 9.09 -1.06
N HIS A 79 -1.29 8.41 -0.13
CA HIS A 79 -2.72 8.62 0.12
C HIS A 79 -2.99 10.04 0.62
N ALA A 80 -2.23 10.51 1.59
CA ALA A 80 -2.39 11.84 2.15
C ALA A 80 -2.19 12.92 1.07
N LYS A 81 -1.18 12.74 0.24
CA LYS A 81 -0.90 13.66 -0.86
C LYS A 81 -2.07 13.73 -1.85
N ARG A 82 -2.61 12.57 -2.18
CA ARG A 82 -3.73 12.46 -3.12
C ARG A 82 -4.99 13.11 -2.55
N MET A 83 -5.18 13.03 -1.24
CA MET A 83 -6.33 13.62 -0.56
C MET A 83 -6.15 15.12 -0.29
N GLY A 84 -5.00 15.68 -0.64
CA GLY A 84 -4.76 17.11 -0.46
C GLY A 84 -4.49 17.53 0.97
N HIS A 85 -4.05 16.62 1.83
CA HIS A 85 -3.75 16.90 3.23
C HIS A 85 -2.38 17.54 3.42
N GLU A 86 -1.54 17.48 2.41
CA GLU A 86 -0.19 17.98 2.48
C GLU A 86 -0.20 19.49 2.59
N GLY A 87 0.52 20.01 3.56
CA GLY A 87 0.59 21.44 3.77
C GLY A 87 -0.61 22.05 4.47
N VAL A 88 -1.48 21.23 4.97
CA VAL A 88 -2.65 21.69 5.70
C VAL A 88 -2.38 21.70 7.20
#